data_3c56498ddbcb4881dc889e7712fed1fe
#
_entry.id   3c56498ddbcb4881dc889e7712fed1fe
#
_cell.length_a   1.000
_cell.length_b   1.000
_cell.length_c   1.000
_cell.angle_alpha   90.00
_cell.angle_beta   90.00
_cell.angle_gamma   90.00
#
_symmetry.space_group_name_H-M   'P 1'
#
loop_
_entity.id
_entity.type
_entity.pdbx_description
1 polymer ?
#
loop_
_entity_poly.entity_id
_entity_poly.type
_entity_poly.pdbx_seq_one_letter_code
_entity_poly.pdbx_strand_id
1 'polypeptide(L)'
;MSVTGKIVQVIGPVIDIRFDPEHLPSINNAIKVKIDDQTSMTAEVAQHIGDDVVRCIAMSSTDGLVRGMECTDTGAPIEVPVGDEVLGRMFNVLGEPIDGLGEVHAKHKLPIHRDAPTFAQQQTTSEILETGIKVIDLLCPYSKGGKIGLFGGAGVGKTVLMQELIHNIAIEHGGRSVVAGVGERTREGNDMYHEMEESSVLKNTVLTYGQMNESPGARMRVALSALTMAEYFRDEEHQDVLLFIDNIFRFTQAGSEVSALLGRMPSAVGYQPTLATEMGRLQERITSTDQGSITSVQAIYVPADDLTDPAPATTFSHLDARLVLDRSIAALGIYPAVDPLGSSSRMLDPLVIGDEHYEVARQVQQILQRYRELQDIIAILGMEELGEEDKKIVARARRVRNFLSQPFSVAEQFSGIPGVYVPVADTVRSFKEILEGKYDDLPEAAFLSVGTIEDVVKKAESLK
;
A
#
# COMPACT_ATOMS: atom_id res chain seq x y z
N MET A 1 9.29 -6.58 39.14
CA MET A 1 8.65 -7.90 39.38
C MET A 1 7.66 -8.10 38.26
N SER A 2 7.62 -9.26 37.62
CA SER A 2 6.62 -9.57 36.60
C SER A 2 5.23 -9.64 37.25
N VAL A 3 4.29 -8.85 36.74
CA VAL A 3 2.90 -8.85 37.22
C VAL A 3 2.20 -10.06 36.60
N THR A 4 1.67 -10.96 37.43
CA THR A 4 1.01 -12.17 36.97
C THR A 4 -0.50 -12.09 37.16
N GLY A 5 -1.24 -12.67 36.24
CA GLY A 5 -2.69 -12.77 36.29
C GLY A 5 -3.17 -14.18 35.89
N LYS A 6 -4.48 -14.36 35.88
CA LYS A 6 -5.11 -15.63 35.49
C LYS A 6 -6.29 -15.39 34.57
N ILE A 7 -6.42 -16.25 33.55
CA ILE A 7 -7.59 -16.25 32.66
C ILE A 7 -8.86 -16.52 33.47
N VAL A 8 -9.86 -15.66 33.31
CA VAL A 8 -11.20 -15.85 33.90
C VAL A 8 -12.24 -16.23 32.86
N GLN A 9 -12.03 -15.80 31.59
CA GLN A 9 -12.96 -16.12 30.49
C GLN A 9 -12.23 -16.11 29.15
N VAL A 10 -12.66 -16.96 28.22
CA VAL A 10 -12.24 -16.98 26.81
C VAL A 10 -13.49 -16.89 25.94
N ILE A 11 -13.53 -15.89 25.02
CA ILE A 11 -14.65 -15.64 24.11
C ILE A 11 -14.09 -15.47 22.71
N GLY A 12 -13.86 -16.58 21.98
CA GLY A 12 -13.18 -16.54 20.68
C GLY A 12 -11.81 -15.85 20.79
N PRO A 13 -11.53 -14.82 19.99
CA PRO A 13 -10.23 -14.13 20.02
C PRO A 13 -10.04 -13.18 21.20
N VAL A 14 -11.02 -13.06 22.09
CA VAL A 14 -11.00 -12.17 23.25
C VAL A 14 -10.87 -12.99 24.52
N ILE A 15 -9.97 -12.55 25.42
CA ILE A 15 -9.74 -13.20 26.71
C ILE A 15 -9.81 -12.17 27.83
N ASP A 16 -10.45 -12.55 28.94
CA ASP A 16 -10.53 -11.76 30.15
C ASP A 16 -9.55 -12.33 31.18
N ILE A 17 -8.70 -11.49 31.72
CA ILE A 17 -7.62 -11.86 32.63
C ILE A 17 -7.75 -11.02 33.89
N ARG A 18 -7.74 -11.67 35.07
CA ARG A 18 -7.73 -10.99 36.37
C ARG A 18 -6.31 -10.86 36.86
N PHE A 19 -5.96 -9.63 37.27
CA PHE A 19 -4.69 -9.28 37.88
C PHE A 19 -4.86 -8.83 39.34
N ASP A 20 -3.77 -8.54 39.99
CA ASP A 20 -3.78 -7.92 41.30
C ASP A 20 -4.34 -6.48 41.19
N PRO A 21 -5.24 -6.06 42.11
CA PRO A 21 -5.84 -4.70 42.10
C PRO A 21 -4.84 -3.56 42.05
N GLU A 22 -3.69 -3.75 42.69
CA GLU A 22 -2.65 -2.70 42.75
C GLU A 22 -1.75 -2.66 41.49
N HIS A 23 -1.87 -3.67 40.63
CA HIS A 23 -0.97 -3.85 39.49
C HIS A 23 -1.71 -4.26 38.21
N LEU A 24 -2.69 -3.47 37.79
CA LEU A 24 -3.38 -3.72 36.52
C LEU A 24 -2.49 -3.31 35.34
N PRO A 25 -2.38 -4.16 34.30
CA PRO A 25 -1.68 -3.82 33.07
C PRO A 25 -2.28 -2.57 32.40
N SER A 26 -1.43 -1.75 31.82
CA SER A 26 -1.87 -0.61 31.02
C SER A 26 -2.53 -1.04 29.71
N ILE A 27 -3.39 -0.19 29.17
CA ILE A 27 -3.98 -0.40 27.84
C ILE A 27 -2.84 -0.50 26.82
N ASN A 28 -2.98 -1.42 25.85
CA ASN A 28 -2.00 -1.81 24.83
C ASN A 28 -0.82 -2.65 25.35
N ASN A 29 -0.68 -2.91 26.64
CA ASN A 29 0.38 -3.83 27.08
C ASN A 29 0.21 -5.21 26.47
N ALA A 30 1.35 -5.83 26.14
CA ALA A 30 1.43 -7.21 25.71
C ALA A 30 1.41 -8.14 26.95
N ILE A 31 0.50 -9.09 26.91
CA ILE A 31 0.35 -10.13 27.95
C ILE A 31 0.81 -11.46 27.37
N LYS A 32 1.72 -12.14 28.04
CA LYS A 32 2.14 -13.50 27.70
C LYS A 32 1.26 -14.49 28.43
N VAL A 33 0.54 -15.33 27.69
CA VAL A 33 -0.28 -16.41 28.21
C VAL A 33 0.51 -17.70 28.08
N LYS A 34 0.81 -18.36 29.19
CA LYS A 34 1.56 -19.63 29.20
C LYS A 34 0.60 -20.77 28.86
N ILE A 35 0.80 -21.41 27.72
CA ILE A 35 0.03 -22.58 27.28
C ILE A 35 0.63 -23.84 27.87
N ASP A 36 1.95 -24.01 27.68
CA ASP A 36 2.76 -25.08 28.26
C ASP A 36 4.19 -24.57 28.55
N ASP A 37 5.11 -25.47 28.89
CA ASP A 37 6.48 -25.07 29.25
C ASP A 37 7.32 -24.55 28.06
N GLN A 38 6.87 -24.76 26.84
CA GLN A 38 7.59 -24.36 25.60
C GLN A 38 6.82 -23.35 24.76
N THR A 39 5.49 -23.28 24.94
CA THR A 39 4.61 -22.45 24.12
C THR A 39 3.92 -21.38 24.94
N SER A 40 3.96 -20.16 24.42
CA SER A 40 3.20 -19.04 24.93
C SER A 40 2.47 -18.31 23.81
N MET A 41 1.32 -17.71 24.11
CA MET A 41 0.57 -16.86 23.22
C MET A 41 0.63 -15.42 23.71
N THR A 42 0.64 -14.46 22.81
CA THR A 42 0.61 -13.03 23.15
C THR A 42 -0.81 -12.50 22.95
N ALA A 43 -1.29 -11.76 23.94
CA ALA A 43 -2.51 -10.97 23.86
C ALA A 43 -2.21 -9.50 24.16
N GLU A 44 -3.06 -8.61 23.69
CA GLU A 44 -2.93 -7.17 23.92
C GLU A 44 -4.10 -6.66 24.75
N VAL A 45 -3.82 -5.89 25.80
CA VAL A 45 -4.85 -5.26 26.64
C VAL A 45 -5.65 -4.25 25.85
N ALA A 46 -6.94 -4.50 25.65
CA ALA A 46 -7.86 -3.62 24.92
C ALA A 46 -8.60 -2.67 25.85
N GLN A 47 -9.02 -3.15 27.03
CA GLN A 47 -9.78 -2.33 27.99
C GLN A 47 -9.77 -2.94 29.39
N HIS A 48 -10.02 -2.10 30.39
CA HIS A 48 -10.34 -2.51 31.76
C HIS A 48 -11.86 -2.63 31.88
N ILE A 49 -12.34 -3.76 32.40
CA ILE A 49 -13.79 -4.05 32.50
C ILE A 49 -14.34 -4.04 33.93
N GLY A 50 -13.51 -3.67 34.91
CA GLY A 50 -13.86 -3.69 36.33
C GLY A 50 -13.45 -4.99 37.02
N ASP A 51 -13.62 -5.07 38.33
CA ASP A 51 -13.30 -6.22 39.18
C ASP A 51 -11.89 -6.80 38.97
N ASP A 52 -10.93 -5.90 38.77
CA ASP A 52 -9.50 -6.22 38.51
C ASP A 52 -9.26 -7.07 37.26
N VAL A 53 -10.21 -7.01 36.32
CA VAL A 53 -10.17 -7.77 35.06
C VAL A 53 -9.85 -6.83 33.89
N VAL A 54 -8.90 -7.27 33.08
CA VAL A 54 -8.59 -6.65 31.79
C VAL A 54 -9.07 -7.54 30.65
N ARG A 55 -9.64 -6.93 29.63
CA ARG A 55 -10.06 -7.60 28.41
C ARG A 55 -8.99 -7.44 27.36
N CYS A 56 -8.53 -8.57 26.81
CA CYS A 56 -7.42 -8.64 25.87
C CYS A 56 -7.84 -9.23 24.54
N ILE A 57 -7.15 -8.85 23.47
CA ILE A 57 -7.29 -9.41 22.13
C ILE A 57 -6.09 -10.33 21.87
N ALA A 58 -6.34 -11.57 21.52
CA ALA A 58 -5.31 -12.55 21.22
C ALA A 58 -4.66 -12.28 19.85
N MET A 59 -3.34 -12.41 19.78
CA MET A 59 -2.57 -12.26 18.53
C MET A 59 -2.44 -13.57 17.74
N SER A 60 -2.88 -14.69 18.33
CA SER A 60 -2.93 -15.99 17.67
C SER A 60 -4.17 -16.77 18.11
N SER A 61 -4.30 -18.05 17.72
CA SER A 61 -5.43 -18.89 18.15
C SER A 61 -5.53 -18.98 19.66
N THR A 62 -6.78 -18.94 20.17
CA THR A 62 -7.12 -19.16 21.57
C THR A 62 -7.49 -20.61 21.87
N ASP A 63 -7.35 -21.51 20.89
CA ASP A 63 -7.66 -22.92 21.06
C ASP A 63 -6.77 -23.54 22.14
N GLY A 64 -7.39 -24.28 23.05
CA GLY A 64 -6.70 -24.91 24.18
C GLY A 64 -6.52 -24.01 25.40
N LEU A 65 -6.88 -22.74 25.34
CA LEU A 65 -6.87 -21.86 26.52
C LEU A 65 -8.03 -22.23 27.47
N VAL A 66 -7.71 -22.32 28.74
CA VAL A 66 -8.69 -22.62 29.78
C VAL A 66 -8.61 -21.62 30.93
N ARG A 67 -9.71 -21.48 31.65
CA ARG A 67 -9.78 -20.67 32.86
C ARG A 67 -8.71 -21.12 33.87
N GLY A 68 -8.04 -20.15 34.50
CA GLY A 68 -7.02 -20.38 35.50
C GLY A 68 -5.57 -20.45 34.97
N MET A 69 -5.38 -20.47 33.66
CA MET A 69 -4.04 -20.39 33.05
C MET A 69 -3.35 -19.09 33.47
N GLU A 70 -2.04 -19.20 33.69
CA GLU A 70 -1.20 -18.08 34.12
C GLU A 70 -0.89 -17.16 32.96
N CYS A 71 -0.93 -15.86 33.24
CA CYS A 71 -0.61 -14.79 32.32
C CYS A 71 0.40 -13.85 32.96
N THR A 72 1.29 -13.28 32.15
CA THR A 72 2.30 -12.36 32.64
C THR A 72 2.24 -11.07 31.84
N ASP A 73 2.09 -9.93 32.50
CA ASP A 73 2.24 -8.62 31.88
C ASP A 73 3.73 -8.37 31.58
N THR A 74 4.03 -8.01 30.33
CA THR A 74 5.38 -7.66 29.91
C THR A 74 5.79 -6.26 30.37
N GLY A 75 4.82 -5.44 30.81
CA GLY A 75 5.02 -4.05 31.20
C GLY A 75 5.18 -3.08 30.03
N ALA A 76 5.03 -3.55 28.79
CA ALA A 76 5.16 -2.76 27.56
C ALA A 76 4.18 -3.24 26.48
N PRO A 77 3.84 -2.39 25.48
CA PRO A 77 3.15 -2.82 24.29
C PRO A 77 3.94 -3.88 23.49
N ILE A 78 3.33 -4.46 22.47
CA ILE A 78 4.04 -5.31 21.50
C ILE A 78 5.16 -4.48 20.88
N GLU A 79 6.38 -5.03 20.88
CA GLU A 79 7.58 -4.42 20.30
C GLU A 79 8.08 -5.24 19.14
N VAL A 80 8.50 -4.56 18.06
CA VAL A 80 9.05 -5.18 16.87
C VAL A 80 10.51 -4.77 16.66
N PRO A 81 11.34 -5.66 16.09
CA PRO A 81 12.73 -5.32 15.74
C PRO A 81 12.76 -4.25 14.65
N VAL A 82 13.74 -3.37 14.71
CA VAL A 82 13.93 -2.28 13.74
C VAL A 82 15.41 -2.13 13.39
N GLY A 83 15.71 -1.47 12.29
CA GLY A 83 17.07 -1.22 11.80
C GLY A 83 17.43 -2.04 10.56
N ASP A 84 18.67 -1.92 10.11
CA ASP A 84 19.14 -2.63 8.91
C ASP A 84 19.04 -4.16 9.01
N GLU A 85 19.07 -4.69 10.22
CA GLU A 85 18.99 -6.13 10.48
C GLU A 85 17.66 -6.77 10.06
N VAL A 86 16.61 -5.97 9.88
CA VAL A 86 15.28 -6.46 9.43
C VAL A 86 15.14 -6.48 7.91
N LEU A 87 16.04 -5.85 7.17
CA LEU A 87 16.01 -5.81 5.71
C LEU A 87 16.19 -7.22 5.11
N GLY A 88 15.41 -7.49 4.07
CA GLY A 88 15.41 -8.79 3.41
C GLY A 88 14.69 -9.90 4.16
N ARG A 89 14.02 -9.58 5.26
CA ARG A 89 13.40 -10.55 6.16
C ARG A 89 11.86 -10.42 6.16
N MET A 90 11.21 -11.50 6.57
CA MET A 90 9.75 -11.60 6.70
C MET A 90 9.36 -11.85 8.15
N PHE A 91 8.42 -11.06 8.67
CA PHE A 91 7.98 -11.07 10.06
C PHE A 91 6.48 -11.29 10.22
N ASN A 92 6.08 -11.81 11.37
CA ASN A 92 4.71 -11.79 11.83
C ASN A 92 4.39 -10.48 12.60
N VAL A 93 3.17 -10.36 13.14
CA VAL A 93 2.71 -9.20 13.91
C VAL A 93 3.55 -8.90 15.14
N LEU A 94 4.19 -9.91 15.74
CA LEU A 94 5.03 -9.78 16.93
C LEU A 94 6.49 -9.45 16.59
N GLY A 95 6.82 -9.27 15.31
CA GLY A 95 8.19 -9.07 14.87
C GLY A 95 9.07 -10.32 14.95
N GLU A 96 8.46 -11.50 14.96
CA GLU A 96 9.16 -12.77 14.88
C GLU A 96 9.36 -13.15 13.42
N PRO A 97 10.57 -13.59 13.01
CA PRO A 97 10.84 -13.96 11.64
C PRO A 97 10.09 -15.25 11.26
N ILE A 98 9.50 -15.24 10.06
CA ILE A 98 8.71 -16.38 9.52
C ILE A 98 9.25 -16.90 8.19
N ASP A 99 10.41 -16.44 7.77
CA ASP A 99 11.10 -16.81 6.52
C ASP A 99 11.97 -18.07 6.61
N GLY A 100 12.07 -18.66 7.80
CA GLY A 100 12.90 -19.85 8.02
C GLY A 100 14.42 -19.59 8.08
N LEU A 101 14.85 -18.33 8.03
CA LEU A 101 16.27 -17.95 8.04
C LEU A 101 16.86 -17.77 9.46
N GLY A 102 16.12 -18.15 10.50
CA GLY A 102 16.54 -18.04 11.90
C GLY A 102 16.25 -16.67 12.53
N GLU A 103 16.69 -16.51 13.77
CA GLU A 103 16.42 -15.31 14.56
C GLU A 103 17.11 -14.05 13.99
N VAL A 104 16.48 -12.91 14.22
CA VAL A 104 17.03 -11.59 13.89
C VAL A 104 17.55 -10.93 15.16
N HIS A 105 18.85 -10.62 15.17
CA HIS A 105 19.51 -9.95 16.30
C HIS A 105 19.52 -8.43 16.08
N ALA A 106 18.33 -7.82 16.12
CA ALA A 106 18.20 -6.37 16.02
C ALA A 106 18.74 -5.68 17.28
N LYS A 107 19.41 -4.55 17.08
CA LYS A 107 19.95 -3.73 18.18
C LYS A 107 18.85 -3.01 18.95
N HIS A 108 17.76 -2.69 18.25
CA HIS A 108 16.65 -1.91 18.79
C HIS A 108 15.32 -2.61 18.52
N LYS A 109 14.40 -2.43 19.46
CA LYS A 109 12.98 -2.78 19.31
C LYS A 109 12.14 -1.56 19.65
N LEU A 110 11.07 -1.35 18.95
CA LEU A 110 10.16 -0.23 19.16
C LEU A 110 8.72 -0.73 19.33
N PRO A 111 7.92 -0.07 20.20
CA PRO A 111 6.52 -0.42 20.38
C PRO A 111 5.71 -0.08 19.12
N ILE A 112 4.74 -0.92 18.82
CA ILE A 112 3.85 -0.71 17.66
C ILE A 112 2.83 0.41 17.88
N HIS A 113 2.49 0.71 19.13
CA HIS A 113 1.65 1.84 19.51
C HIS A 113 2.53 3.07 19.76
N ARG A 114 2.51 3.97 18.81
CA ARG A 114 3.27 5.24 18.84
C ARG A 114 2.34 6.37 18.45
N ASP A 115 2.61 7.55 18.96
CA ASP A 115 1.91 8.75 18.56
C ASP A 115 2.35 9.19 17.15
N ALA A 116 1.44 9.85 16.44
CA ALA A 116 1.78 10.50 15.17
C ALA A 116 2.78 11.65 15.42
N PRO A 117 3.62 11.99 14.42
CA PRO A 117 4.47 13.17 14.52
C PRO A 117 3.68 14.42 14.87
N THR A 118 4.22 15.22 15.76
CA THR A 118 3.59 16.48 16.18
C THR A 118 3.53 17.47 15.01
N PHE A 119 2.64 18.43 15.08
CA PHE A 119 2.52 19.49 14.06
C PHE A 119 3.86 20.19 13.76
N ALA A 120 4.71 20.37 14.78
CA ALA A 120 6.01 21.00 14.62
C ALA A 120 7.04 20.12 13.88
N GLN A 121 6.88 18.81 13.91
CA GLN A 121 7.77 17.84 13.23
C GLN A 121 7.35 17.55 11.79
N GLN A 122 6.09 17.82 11.45
CA GLN A 122 5.58 17.57 10.11
C GLN A 122 6.11 18.60 9.12
N GLN A 123 6.60 18.12 7.99
CA GLN A 123 6.92 18.96 6.85
C GLN A 123 5.71 19.08 5.92
N THR A 124 5.35 20.33 5.60
CA THR A 124 4.34 20.63 4.59
C THR A 124 4.99 20.88 3.25
N THR A 125 5.80 19.97 2.77
CA THR A 125 6.42 20.08 1.45
C THR A 125 5.49 19.56 0.38
N SER A 126 5.29 20.37 -0.67
CA SER A 126 4.57 19.96 -1.88
C SER A 126 5.55 19.35 -2.89
N GLU A 127 6.40 18.42 -2.44
CA GLU A 127 7.33 17.71 -3.31
C GLU A 127 6.66 16.47 -3.88
N ILE A 128 6.85 16.24 -5.17
CA ILE A 128 6.44 14.99 -5.82
C ILE A 128 7.50 13.92 -5.59
N LEU A 129 7.05 12.70 -5.41
CA LEU A 129 7.88 11.50 -5.46
C LEU A 129 7.93 11.03 -6.90
N GLU A 130 9.05 11.21 -7.57
CA GLU A 130 9.24 10.73 -8.93
C GLU A 130 9.33 9.20 -8.93
N THR A 131 8.41 8.56 -9.65
CA THR A 131 8.32 7.09 -9.68
C THR A 131 9.05 6.47 -10.86
N GLY A 132 9.34 7.24 -11.89
CA GLY A 132 9.90 6.78 -13.16
C GLY A 132 8.88 6.03 -14.03
N ILE A 133 7.61 6.04 -13.66
CA ILE A 133 6.51 5.41 -14.39
C ILE A 133 5.66 6.51 -15.03
N LYS A 134 5.69 6.59 -16.36
CA LYS A 134 5.10 7.68 -17.15
C LYS A 134 3.67 8.03 -16.76
N VAL A 135 2.79 7.02 -16.69
CA VAL A 135 1.37 7.26 -16.43
C VAL A 135 1.12 7.79 -15.03
N ILE A 136 1.91 7.38 -14.05
CA ILE A 136 1.82 7.87 -12.68
C ILE A 136 2.35 9.30 -12.62
N ASP A 137 3.58 9.51 -13.02
CA ASP A 137 4.25 10.80 -12.91
C ASP A 137 3.56 11.90 -13.71
N LEU A 138 2.96 11.55 -14.86
CA LEU A 138 2.23 12.51 -15.69
C LEU A 138 0.84 12.87 -15.13
N LEU A 139 0.02 11.86 -14.79
CA LEU A 139 -1.42 12.03 -14.57
C LEU A 139 -1.85 11.87 -13.12
N CYS A 140 -1.06 11.17 -12.31
CA CYS A 140 -1.36 10.88 -10.92
C CYS A 140 -0.10 11.00 -10.05
N PRO A 141 0.62 12.13 -10.11
CA PRO A 141 1.91 12.28 -9.41
C PRO A 141 1.73 12.07 -7.91
N TYR A 142 2.65 11.31 -7.31
CA TYR A 142 2.63 11.00 -5.89
C TYR A 142 3.22 12.14 -5.08
N SER A 143 2.60 12.45 -3.96
CA SER A 143 3.16 13.33 -2.95
C SER A 143 4.19 12.57 -2.11
N LYS A 144 5.36 13.14 -1.91
CA LYS A 144 6.32 12.65 -0.94
C LYS A 144 5.72 12.77 0.46
N GLY A 145 5.68 11.66 1.20
CA GLY A 145 4.95 11.58 2.47
C GLY A 145 3.43 11.48 2.34
N GLY A 146 2.93 11.30 1.13
CA GLY A 146 1.50 11.19 0.83
C GLY A 146 0.96 9.77 0.96
N LYS A 147 -0.35 9.68 0.83
CA LYS A 147 -1.12 8.44 0.93
C LYS A 147 -1.83 8.19 -0.39
N ILE A 148 -1.47 7.11 -1.06
CA ILE A 148 -1.99 6.75 -2.38
C ILE A 148 -2.88 5.52 -2.23
N GLY A 149 -4.14 5.64 -2.66
CA GLY A 149 -5.05 4.50 -2.76
C GLY A 149 -4.87 3.79 -4.10
N LEU A 150 -4.61 2.49 -4.06
CA LEU A 150 -4.50 1.64 -5.23
C LEU A 150 -5.76 0.79 -5.37
N PHE A 151 -6.50 1.02 -6.44
CA PHE A 151 -7.74 0.33 -6.76
C PHE A 151 -7.53 -0.60 -7.95
N GLY A 152 -8.12 -1.78 -7.90
CA GLY A 152 -8.07 -2.71 -9.02
C GLY A 152 -8.49 -4.11 -8.61
N GLY A 153 -9.11 -4.82 -9.53
CA GLY A 153 -9.46 -6.22 -9.37
C GLY A 153 -8.25 -7.16 -9.39
N ALA A 154 -8.50 -8.44 -9.29
CA ALA A 154 -7.46 -9.45 -9.43
C ALA A 154 -6.93 -9.50 -10.87
N GLY A 155 -5.63 -9.75 -11.05
CA GLY A 155 -5.00 -9.98 -12.36
C GLY A 155 -4.75 -8.72 -13.20
N VAL A 156 -4.79 -7.52 -12.61
CA VAL A 156 -4.50 -6.26 -13.31
C VAL A 156 -3.06 -5.78 -13.15
N GLY A 157 -2.19 -6.57 -12.49
CA GLY A 157 -0.78 -6.25 -12.32
C GLY A 157 -0.45 -5.41 -11.08
N LYS A 158 -1.27 -5.43 -10.03
CA LYS A 158 -0.99 -4.73 -8.77
C LYS A 158 0.38 -5.06 -8.19
N THR A 159 0.66 -6.35 -8.01
CA THR A 159 1.91 -6.83 -7.43
C THR A 159 3.12 -6.40 -8.24
N VAL A 160 3.05 -6.55 -9.55
CA VAL A 160 4.14 -6.15 -10.47
C VAL A 160 4.39 -4.64 -10.41
N LEU A 161 3.32 -3.84 -10.33
CA LEU A 161 3.44 -2.38 -10.15
C LEU A 161 4.08 -2.02 -8.81
N MET A 162 3.69 -2.70 -7.72
CA MET A 162 4.31 -2.51 -6.41
C MET A 162 5.80 -2.83 -6.43
N GLN A 163 6.17 -3.95 -7.02
CA GLN A 163 7.57 -4.36 -7.14
C GLN A 163 8.39 -3.38 -7.97
N GLU A 164 7.84 -2.86 -9.06
CA GLU A 164 8.53 -1.83 -9.88
C GLU A 164 8.72 -0.52 -9.11
N LEU A 165 7.71 -0.10 -8.33
CA LEU A 165 7.86 1.07 -7.45
C LEU A 165 8.96 0.85 -6.40
N ILE A 166 9.02 -0.33 -5.78
CA ILE A 166 10.09 -0.69 -4.83
C ILE A 166 11.45 -0.67 -5.53
N HIS A 167 11.53 -1.27 -6.72
CA HIS A 167 12.76 -1.30 -7.50
C HIS A 167 13.25 0.11 -7.81
N ASN A 168 12.39 0.97 -8.32
CA ASN A 168 12.74 2.33 -8.71
C ASN A 168 13.14 3.19 -7.49
N ILE A 169 12.42 3.07 -6.37
CA ILE A 169 12.79 3.76 -5.12
C ILE A 169 14.15 3.28 -4.59
N ALA A 170 14.41 1.99 -4.63
CA ALA A 170 15.68 1.43 -4.14
C ALA A 170 16.88 1.83 -5.01
N ILE A 171 16.71 1.85 -6.33
CA ILE A 171 17.81 2.11 -7.29
C ILE A 171 18.05 3.62 -7.47
N GLU A 172 16.98 4.38 -7.71
CA GLU A 172 17.11 5.80 -8.08
C GLU A 172 17.15 6.72 -6.86
N HIS A 173 16.45 6.36 -5.78
CA HIS A 173 16.38 7.20 -4.58
C HIS A 173 17.17 6.65 -3.39
N GLY A 174 17.70 5.41 -3.49
CA GLY A 174 18.40 4.76 -2.39
C GLY A 174 17.54 4.50 -1.15
N GLY A 175 16.21 4.57 -1.30
CA GLY A 175 15.25 4.44 -0.22
C GLY A 175 14.99 3.01 0.22
N ARG A 176 14.31 2.87 1.35
CA ARG A 176 13.84 1.59 1.91
C ARG A 176 12.37 1.39 1.64
N SER A 177 11.95 0.13 1.62
CA SER A 177 10.55 -0.22 1.46
C SER A 177 10.09 -1.17 2.55
N VAL A 178 8.85 -1.03 2.97
CA VAL A 178 8.19 -1.92 3.93
C VAL A 178 6.86 -2.35 3.36
N VAL A 179 6.58 -3.65 3.41
CA VAL A 179 5.32 -4.23 2.92
C VAL A 179 4.55 -4.82 4.09
N ALA A 180 3.34 -4.36 4.28
CA ALA A 180 2.37 -4.89 5.24
C ALA A 180 1.32 -5.72 4.50
N GLY A 181 1.40 -7.04 4.59
CA GLY A 181 0.36 -7.96 4.12
C GLY A 181 -0.71 -8.13 5.19
N VAL A 182 -1.87 -7.52 5.00
CA VAL A 182 -2.97 -7.50 5.97
C VAL A 182 -4.13 -8.34 5.47
N GLY A 183 -4.31 -9.51 6.05
CA GLY A 183 -5.43 -10.40 5.73
C GLY A 183 -5.38 -10.98 4.31
N GLU A 184 -4.22 -11.01 3.69
CA GLU A 184 -4.03 -11.59 2.36
C GLU A 184 -3.75 -13.11 2.45
N ARG A 185 -3.79 -13.79 1.30
CA ARG A 185 -3.56 -15.23 1.24
C ARG A 185 -2.09 -15.54 1.47
N THR A 186 -1.82 -16.57 2.27
CA THR A 186 -0.45 -17.06 2.56
C THR A 186 0.34 -17.37 1.28
N ARG A 187 -0.32 -17.94 0.28
CA ARG A 187 0.30 -18.23 -1.00
C ARG A 187 0.77 -16.96 -1.71
N GLU A 188 -0.07 -15.92 -1.78
CA GLU A 188 0.27 -14.66 -2.43
C GLU A 188 1.43 -13.94 -1.74
N GLY A 189 1.48 -14.02 -0.40
CA GLY A 189 2.62 -13.51 0.36
C GLY A 189 3.91 -14.27 0.11
N ASN A 190 3.84 -15.59 -0.03
CA ASN A 190 5.00 -16.41 -0.36
C ASN A 190 5.48 -16.19 -1.79
N ASP A 191 4.55 -16.11 -2.75
CA ASP A 191 4.87 -15.81 -4.15
C ASP A 191 5.56 -14.44 -4.24
N MET A 192 5.04 -13.41 -3.55
CA MET A 192 5.66 -12.08 -3.48
C MET A 192 7.08 -12.10 -2.91
N TYR A 193 7.32 -12.89 -1.86
CA TYR A 193 8.66 -13.03 -1.28
C TYR A 193 9.67 -13.54 -2.31
N HIS A 194 9.34 -14.62 -3.01
CA HIS A 194 10.22 -15.20 -4.03
C HIS A 194 10.40 -14.30 -5.25
N GLU A 195 9.34 -13.67 -5.72
CA GLU A 195 9.42 -12.70 -6.83
C GLU A 195 10.32 -11.50 -6.47
N MET A 196 10.26 -11.01 -5.23
CA MET A 196 11.15 -9.94 -4.76
C MET A 196 12.60 -10.41 -4.59
N GLU A 197 12.82 -11.66 -4.24
CA GLU A 197 14.16 -12.27 -4.19
C GLU A 197 14.75 -12.37 -5.59
N GLU A 198 13.99 -12.90 -6.55
CA GLU A 198 14.39 -13.03 -7.95
C GLU A 198 14.68 -11.67 -8.62
N SER A 199 13.88 -10.67 -8.35
CA SER A 199 14.07 -9.30 -8.86
C SER A 199 15.12 -8.48 -8.09
N SER A 200 15.77 -9.08 -7.07
CA SER A 200 16.82 -8.45 -6.24
C SER A 200 16.38 -7.21 -5.46
N VAL A 201 15.07 -6.97 -5.29
CA VAL A 201 14.55 -5.84 -4.51
C VAL A 201 14.38 -6.18 -3.03
N LEU A 202 14.32 -7.48 -2.68
CA LEU A 202 14.11 -7.94 -1.31
C LEU A 202 15.13 -7.38 -0.32
N LYS A 203 16.39 -7.22 -0.72
CA LYS A 203 17.49 -6.73 0.13
C LYS A 203 17.27 -5.33 0.72
N ASN A 204 16.41 -4.52 0.11
CA ASN A 204 16.07 -3.17 0.55
C ASN A 204 14.62 -3.11 1.12
N THR A 205 14.00 -4.26 1.34
CA THR A 205 12.58 -4.37 1.70
C THR A 205 12.41 -5.19 2.96
N VAL A 206 11.46 -4.79 3.81
CA VAL A 206 10.97 -5.58 4.95
C VAL A 206 9.56 -6.04 4.64
N LEU A 207 9.28 -7.33 4.89
CA LEU A 207 7.95 -7.90 4.75
C LEU A 207 7.36 -8.21 6.12
N THR A 208 6.11 -7.80 6.36
CA THR A 208 5.41 -8.07 7.62
C THR A 208 4.00 -8.56 7.32
N TYR A 209 3.68 -9.79 7.71
CA TYR A 209 2.42 -10.43 7.35
C TYR A 209 1.54 -10.78 8.55
N GLY A 210 0.26 -10.43 8.46
CA GLY A 210 -0.84 -10.96 9.24
C GLY A 210 -1.85 -11.56 8.26
N GLN A 211 -1.73 -12.87 8.02
CA GLN A 211 -2.40 -13.59 6.94
C GLN A 211 -3.91 -13.77 7.18
N MET A 212 -4.64 -14.14 6.12
CA MET A 212 -6.09 -14.35 6.15
C MET A 212 -6.54 -15.40 7.18
N ASN A 213 -5.72 -16.40 7.43
CA ASN A 213 -5.98 -17.47 8.39
C ASN A 213 -5.57 -17.14 9.83
N GLU A 214 -4.94 -16.01 10.06
CA GLU A 214 -4.54 -15.59 11.41
C GLU A 214 -5.68 -14.93 12.17
N SER A 215 -5.51 -14.79 13.49
CA SER A 215 -6.51 -14.18 14.36
C SER A 215 -6.83 -12.73 13.96
N PRO A 216 -8.01 -12.21 14.30
CA PRO A 216 -8.34 -10.80 14.10
C PRO A 216 -7.32 -9.85 14.75
N GLY A 217 -6.78 -10.22 15.91
CA GLY A 217 -5.75 -9.41 16.59
C GLY A 217 -4.50 -9.22 15.74
N ALA A 218 -3.98 -10.30 15.13
CA ALA A 218 -2.84 -10.23 14.23
C ALA A 218 -3.12 -9.33 13.03
N ARG A 219 -4.26 -9.51 12.37
CA ARG A 219 -4.67 -8.70 11.21
C ARG A 219 -4.90 -7.22 11.54
N MET A 220 -5.35 -6.91 12.76
CA MET A 220 -5.52 -5.52 13.23
C MET A 220 -4.20 -4.81 13.51
N ARG A 221 -3.15 -5.54 13.87
CA ARG A 221 -1.91 -4.95 14.40
C ARG A 221 -0.73 -5.03 13.43
N VAL A 222 -0.76 -5.94 12.46
CA VAL A 222 0.37 -6.13 11.54
C VAL A 222 0.72 -4.86 10.75
N ALA A 223 -0.26 -4.05 10.36
CA ALA A 223 -0.01 -2.77 9.71
C ALA A 223 0.74 -1.79 10.63
N LEU A 224 0.46 -1.82 11.93
CA LEU A 224 1.19 -1.01 12.93
C LEU A 224 2.62 -1.52 13.12
N SER A 225 2.82 -2.84 13.08
CA SER A 225 4.15 -3.45 13.15
C SER A 225 5.02 -3.01 11.97
N ALA A 226 4.48 -3.11 10.76
CA ALA A 226 5.15 -2.66 9.54
C ALA A 226 5.45 -1.15 9.57
N LEU A 227 4.47 -0.34 9.98
CA LEU A 227 4.62 1.12 10.06
C LEU A 227 5.70 1.51 11.09
N THR A 228 5.81 0.81 12.20
CA THR A 228 6.85 1.06 13.20
C THR A 228 8.25 0.80 12.63
N MET A 229 8.43 -0.25 11.82
CA MET A 229 9.68 -0.50 11.11
C MET A 229 9.99 0.61 10.10
N ALA A 230 8.98 1.08 9.36
CA ALA A 230 9.11 2.20 8.43
C ALA A 230 9.47 3.51 9.13
N GLU A 231 8.87 3.79 10.28
CA GLU A 231 9.17 4.99 11.08
C GLU A 231 10.61 5.03 11.55
N TYR A 232 11.22 3.89 11.91
CA TYR A 232 12.63 3.85 12.28
C TYR A 232 13.53 4.32 11.12
N PHE A 233 13.29 3.83 9.93
CA PHE A 233 14.06 4.27 8.75
C PHE A 233 13.85 5.75 8.44
N ARG A 234 12.64 6.28 8.62
CA ARG A 234 12.36 7.72 8.46
C ARG A 234 13.05 8.56 9.52
N ASP A 235 12.88 8.21 10.80
CA ASP A 235 13.20 9.09 11.93
C ASP A 235 14.66 8.97 12.36
N GLU A 236 15.26 7.77 12.32
CA GLU A 236 16.62 7.50 12.81
C GLU A 236 17.63 7.37 11.67
N GLU A 237 17.22 6.84 10.52
CA GLU A 237 18.11 6.69 9.36
C GLU A 237 17.91 7.79 8.30
N HIS A 238 16.98 8.71 8.52
CA HIS A 238 16.70 9.86 7.66
C HIS A 238 16.41 9.47 6.21
N GLN A 239 15.65 8.38 6.02
CA GLN A 239 15.34 7.82 4.73
C GLN A 239 13.97 8.26 4.21
N ASP A 240 13.84 8.23 2.89
CA ASP A 240 12.55 8.23 2.23
C ASP A 240 12.06 6.77 2.11
N VAL A 241 10.98 6.47 2.80
CA VAL A 241 10.45 5.11 2.92
C VAL A 241 9.19 4.96 2.09
N LEU A 242 9.08 3.85 1.37
CA LEU A 242 7.86 3.45 0.69
C LEU A 242 7.17 2.35 1.52
N LEU A 243 5.95 2.63 1.95
CA LEU A 243 5.15 1.70 2.73
C LEU A 243 3.98 1.18 1.89
N PHE A 244 3.95 -0.12 1.65
CA PHE A 244 2.81 -0.79 1.03
C PHE A 244 1.93 -1.43 2.08
N ILE A 245 0.61 -1.25 1.96
CA ILE A 245 -0.39 -1.91 2.80
C ILE A 245 -1.35 -2.67 1.88
N ASP A 246 -1.30 -3.96 1.90
CA ASP A 246 -2.18 -4.83 1.13
C ASP A 246 -2.87 -5.84 2.07
N ASN A 247 -4.11 -5.65 2.47
CA ASN A 247 -5.10 -4.68 2.04
C ASN A 247 -5.60 -3.86 3.25
N ILE A 248 -5.69 -2.54 3.11
CA ILE A 248 -6.13 -1.67 4.22
C ILE A 248 -7.57 -1.97 4.68
N PHE A 249 -8.44 -2.45 3.80
CA PHE A 249 -9.79 -2.88 4.16
C PHE A 249 -9.78 -4.00 5.20
N ARG A 250 -8.82 -4.92 5.13
CA ARG A 250 -8.71 -6.05 6.08
C ARG A 250 -8.34 -5.60 7.50
N PHE A 251 -7.59 -4.50 7.61
CA PHE A 251 -7.34 -3.84 8.89
C PHE A 251 -8.65 -3.43 9.56
N THR A 252 -9.53 -2.76 8.84
CA THR A 252 -10.86 -2.35 9.33
C THR A 252 -11.77 -3.54 9.63
N GLN A 253 -11.78 -4.52 8.75
CA GLN A 253 -12.59 -5.73 8.91
C GLN A 253 -12.22 -6.49 10.18
N ALA A 254 -10.93 -6.68 10.45
CA ALA A 254 -10.45 -7.33 11.67
C ALA A 254 -10.92 -6.59 12.93
N GLY A 255 -10.92 -5.26 12.91
CA GLY A 255 -11.49 -4.44 13.99
C GLY A 255 -12.98 -4.69 14.20
N SER A 256 -13.76 -4.87 13.14
CA SER A 256 -15.19 -5.16 13.24
C SER A 256 -15.46 -6.54 13.84
N GLU A 257 -14.63 -7.54 13.55
CA GLU A 257 -14.77 -8.90 14.06
C GLU A 257 -14.67 -8.97 15.60
N VAL A 258 -13.86 -8.13 16.22
CA VAL A 258 -13.68 -8.12 17.69
C VAL A 258 -14.57 -7.10 18.40
N SER A 259 -15.13 -6.13 17.69
CA SER A 259 -15.82 -4.98 18.29
C SER A 259 -16.98 -5.35 19.22
N ALA A 260 -17.84 -6.27 18.77
CA ALA A 260 -18.96 -6.75 19.58
C ALA A 260 -18.49 -7.52 20.84
N LEU A 261 -17.41 -8.29 20.72
CA LEU A 261 -16.81 -9.02 21.83
C LEU A 261 -16.17 -8.09 22.87
N LEU A 262 -15.77 -6.89 22.45
CA LEU A 262 -15.32 -5.82 23.35
C LEU A 262 -16.48 -5.04 23.98
N GLY A 263 -17.73 -5.43 23.73
CA GLY A 263 -18.91 -4.79 24.29
C GLY A 263 -19.28 -3.46 23.60
N ARG A 264 -18.79 -3.22 22.38
CA ARG A 264 -19.10 -2.01 21.62
C ARG A 264 -20.35 -2.23 20.78
N MET A 265 -21.26 -1.26 20.78
CA MET A 265 -22.44 -1.30 19.90
C MET A 265 -22.00 -1.07 18.46
N PRO A 266 -22.48 -1.88 17.50
CA PRO A 266 -22.15 -1.69 16.10
C PRO A 266 -22.68 -0.35 15.55
N SER A 267 -21.91 0.27 14.68
CA SER A 267 -22.32 1.44 13.92
C SER A 267 -22.94 1.04 12.56
N ALA A 268 -22.99 1.97 11.61
CA ALA A 268 -23.54 1.71 10.28
C ALA A 268 -22.91 0.47 9.62
N VAL A 269 -23.74 -0.34 8.96
CA VAL A 269 -23.33 -1.57 8.25
C VAL A 269 -22.63 -2.60 9.15
N GLY A 270 -22.73 -2.48 10.47
CA GLY A 270 -22.13 -3.41 11.43
C GLY A 270 -20.66 -3.13 11.75
N TYR A 271 -20.08 -2.04 11.30
CA TYR A 271 -18.71 -1.65 11.64
C TYR A 271 -18.58 -1.18 13.08
N GLN A 272 -17.34 -1.21 13.58
CA GLN A 272 -17.00 -0.68 14.90
C GLN A 272 -17.25 0.85 14.99
N PRO A 273 -17.73 1.37 16.13
CA PRO A 273 -17.93 2.81 16.32
C PRO A 273 -16.60 3.59 16.31
N THR A 274 -15.48 2.91 16.52
CA THR A 274 -14.12 3.45 16.55
C THR A 274 -13.42 3.43 15.18
N LEU A 275 -14.12 3.07 14.10
CA LEU A 275 -13.56 2.93 12.74
C LEU A 275 -12.71 4.13 12.32
N ALA A 276 -13.28 5.33 12.39
CA ALA A 276 -12.58 6.54 11.98
C ALA A 276 -11.37 6.86 12.86
N THR A 277 -11.46 6.61 14.16
CA THR A 277 -10.35 6.83 15.12
C THR A 277 -9.21 5.84 14.90
N GLU A 278 -9.53 4.56 14.67
CA GLU A 278 -8.54 3.53 14.41
C GLU A 278 -7.81 3.78 13.09
N MET A 279 -8.55 4.13 12.03
CA MET A 279 -7.98 4.50 10.74
C MET A 279 -7.13 5.78 10.86
N GLY A 280 -7.62 6.80 11.56
CA GLY A 280 -6.89 8.05 11.77
C GLY A 280 -5.56 7.85 12.51
N ARG A 281 -5.54 7.03 13.55
CA ARG A 281 -4.31 6.71 14.29
C ARG A 281 -3.24 6.05 13.43
N LEU A 282 -3.63 5.19 12.49
CA LEU A 282 -2.72 4.58 11.53
C LEU A 282 -2.26 5.62 10.49
N GLN A 283 -3.19 6.31 9.87
CA GLN A 283 -2.93 7.19 8.73
C GLN A 283 -2.11 8.44 9.08
N GLU A 284 -2.35 9.03 10.26
CA GLU A 284 -1.63 10.24 10.69
C GLU A 284 -0.15 10.01 11.03
N ARG A 285 0.25 8.78 11.26
CA ARG A 285 1.67 8.40 11.40
C ARG A 285 2.43 8.37 10.06
N ILE A 286 1.68 8.22 8.96
CA ILE A 286 2.20 8.17 7.59
C ILE A 286 2.31 9.60 7.07
N THR A 287 3.50 10.18 7.16
CA THR A 287 3.73 11.59 6.78
C THR A 287 5.22 11.87 6.58
N SER A 288 5.53 13.02 5.98
CA SER A 288 6.88 13.59 5.97
C SER A 288 7.16 14.33 7.26
N THR A 289 8.39 14.18 7.74
CA THR A 289 8.93 14.93 8.88
C THR A 289 10.19 15.69 8.44
N ASP A 290 10.76 16.46 9.34
CA ASP A 290 12.07 17.10 9.14
C ASP A 290 13.23 16.09 9.05
N GLN A 291 12.99 14.83 9.38
CA GLN A 291 13.99 13.76 9.35
C GLN A 291 13.93 12.91 8.07
N GLY A 292 12.77 12.72 7.49
CA GLY A 292 12.55 11.88 6.32
C GLY A 292 11.06 11.77 5.98
N SER A 293 10.72 10.84 5.06
CA SER A 293 9.33 10.67 4.64
C SER A 293 8.88 9.21 4.65
N ILE A 294 7.58 9.00 4.89
CA ILE A 294 6.90 7.73 4.58
C ILE A 294 5.82 8.05 3.57
N THR A 295 5.97 7.54 2.35
CA THR A 295 4.93 7.56 1.32
C THR A 295 4.25 6.21 1.29
N SER A 296 2.93 6.15 1.39
CA SER A 296 2.20 4.89 1.40
C SER A 296 1.41 4.65 0.12
N VAL A 297 1.46 3.40 -0.34
CA VAL A 297 0.56 2.87 -1.37
C VAL A 297 -0.30 1.81 -0.72
N GLN A 298 -1.60 2.06 -0.65
CA GLN A 298 -2.56 1.25 0.08
C GLN A 298 -3.53 0.61 -0.90
N ALA A 299 -3.47 -0.72 -1.02
CA ALA A 299 -4.47 -1.45 -1.79
C ALA A 299 -5.82 -1.38 -1.06
N ILE A 300 -6.86 -0.99 -1.77
CA ILE A 300 -8.19 -0.80 -1.22
C ILE A 300 -9.16 -1.73 -1.91
N TYR A 301 -9.76 -2.63 -1.13
CA TYR A 301 -10.90 -3.42 -1.55
C TYR A 301 -12.18 -2.65 -1.26
N VAL A 302 -13.05 -2.57 -2.25
CA VAL A 302 -14.36 -1.92 -2.13
C VAL A 302 -15.44 -3.00 -2.16
N PRO A 303 -16.10 -3.30 -1.03
CA PRO A 303 -17.15 -4.30 -0.96
C PRO A 303 -18.29 -3.99 -1.94
N ALA A 304 -18.66 -4.97 -2.78
CA ALA A 304 -19.73 -4.83 -3.77
C ALA A 304 -19.61 -3.60 -4.72
N ASP A 305 -18.39 -3.10 -4.90
CA ASP A 305 -18.09 -1.86 -5.64
C ASP A 305 -18.82 -0.62 -5.10
N ASP A 306 -19.26 -0.66 -3.83
CA ASP A 306 -19.93 0.43 -3.15
C ASP A 306 -18.95 1.39 -2.48
N LEU A 307 -18.66 2.50 -3.14
CA LEU A 307 -17.77 3.55 -2.62
C LEU A 307 -18.33 4.29 -1.40
N THR A 308 -19.60 4.07 -1.07
CA THR A 308 -20.27 4.70 0.09
C THR A 308 -20.18 3.82 1.34
N ASP A 309 -19.68 2.59 1.22
CA ASP A 309 -19.39 1.74 2.38
C ASP A 309 -18.47 2.47 3.38
N PRO A 310 -18.76 2.44 4.69
CA PRO A 310 -18.02 3.22 5.69
C PRO A 310 -16.51 2.97 5.71
N ALA A 311 -16.04 1.74 5.43
CA ALA A 311 -14.62 1.44 5.47
C ALA A 311 -13.83 2.10 4.32
N PRO A 312 -14.17 1.89 3.03
CA PRO A 312 -13.52 2.62 1.96
C PRO A 312 -13.76 4.13 2.06
N ALA A 313 -14.95 4.60 2.41
CA ALA A 313 -15.26 6.02 2.53
C ALA A 313 -14.35 6.72 3.57
N THR A 314 -14.13 6.08 4.72
CA THR A 314 -13.20 6.59 5.75
C THR A 314 -11.77 6.61 5.23
N THR A 315 -11.34 5.56 4.54
CA THR A 315 -10.00 5.50 3.96
C THR A 315 -9.78 6.61 2.93
N PHE A 316 -10.75 6.85 2.06
CA PHE A 316 -10.68 7.89 1.01
C PHE A 316 -10.44 9.29 1.56
N SER A 317 -10.95 9.60 2.74
CA SER A 317 -10.76 10.91 3.36
C SER A 317 -9.30 11.22 3.72
N HIS A 318 -8.45 10.19 3.81
CA HIS A 318 -7.02 10.31 4.11
C HIS A 318 -6.13 10.34 2.87
N LEU A 319 -6.65 9.99 1.68
CA LEU A 319 -5.84 9.83 0.48
C LEU A 319 -5.50 11.16 -0.21
N ASP A 320 -4.27 11.26 -0.67
CA ASP A 320 -3.77 12.36 -1.50
C ASP A 320 -3.88 12.06 -2.99
N ALA A 321 -3.81 10.79 -3.36
CA ALA A 321 -3.95 10.32 -4.72
C ALA A 321 -4.74 9.00 -4.79
N ARG A 322 -5.37 8.80 -5.93
CA ARG A 322 -6.14 7.60 -6.27
C ARG A 322 -5.65 7.05 -7.59
N LEU A 323 -5.06 5.86 -7.56
CA LEU A 323 -4.64 5.13 -8.75
C LEU A 323 -5.59 3.98 -9.02
N VAL A 324 -6.19 3.95 -10.20
CA VAL A 324 -7.16 2.93 -10.61
C VAL A 324 -6.54 2.05 -11.68
N LEU A 325 -6.46 0.74 -11.43
CA LEU A 325 -6.08 -0.25 -12.42
C LEU A 325 -7.33 -0.88 -13.03
N ASP A 326 -7.38 -0.94 -14.35
CA ASP A 326 -8.55 -1.40 -15.09
C ASP A 326 -8.26 -2.65 -15.91
N ARG A 327 -9.17 -3.63 -15.81
CA ARG A 327 -9.04 -4.91 -16.52
C ARG A 327 -9.20 -4.77 -18.03
N SER A 328 -9.97 -3.81 -18.50
CA SER A 328 -10.15 -3.58 -19.95
C SER A 328 -8.87 -3.05 -20.59
N ILE A 329 -8.10 -2.25 -19.85
CA ILE A 329 -6.79 -1.75 -20.28
C ILE A 329 -5.77 -2.89 -20.28
N ALA A 330 -5.77 -3.75 -19.24
CA ALA A 330 -4.93 -4.93 -19.18
C ALA A 330 -5.22 -5.91 -20.36
N ALA A 331 -6.49 -6.06 -20.73
CA ALA A 331 -6.90 -6.89 -21.87
C ALA A 331 -6.36 -6.38 -23.22
N LEU A 332 -6.01 -5.11 -23.33
CA LEU A 332 -5.36 -4.53 -24.50
C LEU A 332 -3.83 -4.73 -24.52
N GLY A 333 -3.27 -5.40 -23.51
CA GLY A 333 -1.82 -5.55 -23.33
C GLY A 333 -1.10 -4.27 -22.91
N ILE A 334 -1.82 -3.30 -22.37
CA ILE A 334 -1.26 -2.04 -21.88
C ILE A 334 -0.92 -2.18 -20.40
N TYR A 335 0.35 -2.14 -20.08
CA TYR A 335 0.86 -2.23 -18.71
C TYR A 335 1.84 -1.07 -18.41
N PRO A 336 1.75 -0.44 -17.21
CA PRO A 336 0.75 -0.73 -16.16
C PRO A 336 -0.67 -0.40 -16.63
N ALA A 337 -1.64 -1.20 -16.20
CA ALA A 337 -3.02 -1.08 -16.63
C ALA A 337 -3.78 0.03 -15.89
N VAL A 338 -3.18 1.20 -15.81
CA VAL A 338 -3.74 2.37 -15.11
C VAL A 338 -4.83 3.02 -15.96
N ASP A 339 -6.01 3.25 -15.37
CA ASP A 339 -7.04 4.09 -15.99
C ASP A 339 -6.65 5.57 -15.87
N PRO A 340 -6.26 6.21 -16.98
CA PRO A 340 -5.79 7.59 -16.95
C PRO A 340 -6.89 8.62 -16.64
N LEU A 341 -8.14 8.25 -16.82
CA LEU A 341 -9.30 9.12 -16.55
C LEU A 341 -9.94 8.84 -15.18
N GLY A 342 -9.77 7.62 -14.67
CA GLY A 342 -10.26 7.23 -13.34
C GLY A 342 -9.28 7.54 -12.21
N SER A 343 -8.02 7.78 -12.52
CA SER A 343 -6.97 8.11 -11.56
C SER A 343 -6.86 9.61 -11.34
N SER A 344 -6.49 10.01 -10.13
CA SER A 344 -6.40 11.43 -9.76
C SER A 344 -5.38 11.66 -8.65
N SER A 345 -4.80 12.85 -8.59
CA SER A 345 -3.89 13.27 -7.53
C SER A 345 -4.10 14.75 -7.20
N ARG A 346 -3.99 15.09 -5.92
CA ARG A 346 -3.95 16.48 -5.46
C ARG A 346 -2.71 17.22 -5.93
N MET A 347 -1.63 16.48 -6.25
CA MET A 347 -0.39 17.04 -6.75
C MET A 347 -0.46 17.50 -8.20
N LEU A 348 -1.53 17.13 -8.94
CA LEU A 348 -1.78 17.60 -10.29
C LEU A 348 -2.33 19.04 -10.26
N ASP A 349 -1.45 19.96 -9.85
CA ASP A 349 -1.71 21.39 -9.67
C ASP A 349 -0.55 22.19 -10.26
N PRO A 350 -0.80 23.22 -11.07
CA PRO A 350 0.28 24.00 -11.71
C PRO A 350 1.23 24.66 -10.72
N LEU A 351 0.77 24.97 -9.50
CA LEU A 351 1.62 25.50 -8.43
C LEU A 351 2.63 24.49 -7.87
N VAL A 352 2.38 23.20 -8.09
CA VAL A 352 3.24 22.10 -7.59
C VAL A 352 4.15 21.58 -8.70
N ILE A 353 3.56 21.20 -9.84
CA ILE A 353 4.25 20.52 -10.94
C ILE A 353 4.70 21.46 -12.08
N GLY A 354 4.29 22.72 -12.02
CA GLY A 354 4.54 23.71 -13.07
C GLY A 354 3.50 23.69 -14.20
N ASP A 355 3.42 24.81 -14.91
CA ASP A 355 2.40 25.03 -15.94
C ASP A 355 2.52 24.05 -17.12
N GLU A 356 3.74 23.77 -17.58
CA GLU A 356 3.98 22.90 -18.74
C GLU A 356 3.51 21.47 -18.48
N HIS A 357 3.91 20.89 -17.34
CA HIS A 357 3.49 19.54 -16.96
C HIS A 357 1.97 19.47 -16.80
N TYR A 358 1.37 20.43 -16.09
CA TYR A 358 -0.07 20.50 -15.89
C TYR A 358 -0.83 20.59 -17.22
N GLU A 359 -0.39 21.44 -18.13
CA GLU A 359 -1.05 21.62 -19.42
C GLU A 359 -0.98 20.34 -20.27
N VAL A 360 0.20 19.70 -20.34
CA VAL A 360 0.38 18.43 -21.06
C VAL A 360 -0.53 17.33 -20.45
N ALA A 361 -0.57 17.21 -19.14
CA ALA A 361 -1.44 16.23 -18.46
C ALA A 361 -2.92 16.49 -18.79
N ARG A 362 -3.35 17.73 -18.75
CA ARG A 362 -4.75 18.10 -19.09
C ARG A 362 -5.09 17.81 -20.55
N GLN A 363 -4.19 18.07 -21.46
CA GLN A 363 -4.38 17.77 -22.89
C GLN A 363 -4.44 16.25 -23.13
N VAL A 364 -3.61 15.46 -22.43
CA VAL A 364 -3.67 13.98 -22.48
C VAL A 364 -5.05 13.50 -21.99
N GLN A 365 -5.51 14.01 -20.86
CA GLN A 365 -6.85 13.67 -20.34
C GLN A 365 -7.96 14.05 -21.33
N GLN A 366 -7.90 15.22 -21.93
CA GLN A 366 -8.91 15.70 -22.88
C GLN A 366 -8.96 14.83 -24.14
N ILE A 367 -7.81 14.49 -24.74
CA ILE A 367 -7.79 13.66 -25.95
C ILE A 367 -8.29 12.24 -25.65
N LEU A 368 -7.94 11.67 -24.50
CA LEU A 368 -8.42 10.35 -24.09
C LEU A 368 -9.92 10.35 -23.76
N GLN A 369 -10.44 11.41 -23.15
CA GLN A 369 -11.86 11.59 -22.90
C GLN A 369 -12.63 11.69 -24.22
N ARG A 370 -12.16 12.50 -25.16
CA ARG A 370 -12.76 12.60 -26.49
C ARG A 370 -12.74 11.28 -27.23
N TYR A 371 -11.67 10.52 -27.12
CA TYR A 371 -11.57 9.18 -27.69
C TYR A 371 -12.60 8.23 -27.09
N ARG A 372 -12.81 8.26 -25.77
CA ARG A 372 -13.83 7.45 -25.10
C ARG A 372 -15.24 7.75 -25.64
N GLU A 373 -15.57 9.04 -25.83
CA GLU A 373 -16.85 9.44 -26.41
C GLU A 373 -17.02 8.95 -27.86
N LEU A 374 -15.96 8.99 -28.66
CA LEU A 374 -15.97 8.52 -30.04
C LEU A 374 -16.02 6.99 -30.18
N GLN A 375 -15.56 6.26 -29.16
CA GLN A 375 -15.59 4.78 -29.20
C GLN A 375 -17.01 4.23 -29.34
N ASP A 376 -18.00 4.82 -28.69
CA ASP A 376 -19.40 4.41 -28.81
C ASP A 376 -19.92 4.63 -30.24
N ILE A 377 -19.55 5.75 -30.85
CA ILE A 377 -19.90 6.07 -32.24
C ILE A 377 -19.20 5.09 -33.19
N ILE A 378 -17.91 4.81 -32.98
CA ILE A 378 -17.14 3.86 -33.80
C ILE A 378 -17.73 2.46 -33.72
N ALA A 379 -18.15 2.02 -32.53
CA ALA A 379 -18.74 0.69 -32.33
C ALA A 379 -20.07 0.50 -33.06
N ILE A 380 -20.84 1.55 -33.24
CA ILE A 380 -22.17 1.52 -33.89
C ILE A 380 -22.08 1.80 -35.39
N LEU A 381 -21.34 2.81 -35.79
CA LEU A 381 -21.34 3.35 -37.15
C LEU A 381 -20.08 3.02 -37.94
N GLY A 382 -18.99 2.65 -37.26
CA GLY A 382 -17.67 2.42 -37.86
C GLY A 382 -16.81 3.68 -37.97
N MET A 383 -15.51 3.48 -38.21
CA MET A 383 -14.53 4.57 -38.34
C MET A 383 -14.78 5.49 -39.53
N GLU A 384 -15.37 4.96 -40.60
CA GLU A 384 -15.56 5.69 -41.87
C GLU A 384 -16.54 6.86 -41.73
N GLU A 385 -17.49 6.75 -40.79
CA GLU A 385 -18.48 7.78 -40.53
C GLU A 385 -17.97 8.97 -39.71
N LEU A 386 -16.75 8.88 -39.18
CA LEU A 386 -16.14 10.00 -38.48
C LEU A 386 -15.63 11.07 -39.44
N GLY A 387 -15.77 12.34 -39.03
CA GLY A 387 -15.12 13.45 -39.70
C GLY A 387 -13.58 13.35 -39.67
N GLU A 388 -12.93 14.01 -40.60
CA GLU A 388 -11.46 13.96 -40.71
C GLU A 388 -10.72 14.44 -39.44
N GLU A 389 -11.28 15.40 -38.73
CA GLU A 389 -10.74 15.88 -37.45
C GLU A 389 -10.86 14.81 -36.37
N ASP A 390 -12.03 14.15 -36.25
CA ASP A 390 -12.22 13.10 -35.26
C ASP A 390 -11.35 11.87 -35.57
N LYS A 391 -11.16 11.52 -36.85
CA LYS A 391 -10.21 10.46 -37.27
C LYS A 391 -8.77 10.76 -36.79
N LYS A 392 -8.32 12.00 -36.92
CA LYS A 392 -6.99 12.42 -36.41
C LYS A 392 -6.92 12.36 -34.90
N ILE A 393 -7.98 12.80 -34.20
CA ILE A 393 -8.06 12.69 -32.74
C ILE A 393 -7.96 11.24 -32.29
N VAL A 394 -8.73 10.34 -32.91
CA VAL A 394 -8.70 8.90 -32.59
C VAL A 394 -7.31 8.28 -32.82
N ALA A 395 -6.69 8.56 -33.96
CA ALA A 395 -5.35 8.07 -34.27
C ALA A 395 -4.30 8.55 -33.26
N ARG A 396 -4.32 9.83 -32.91
CA ARG A 396 -3.43 10.40 -31.90
C ARG A 396 -3.71 9.90 -30.51
N ALA A 397 -5.00 9.80 -30.12
CA ALA A 397 -5.40 9.25 -28.83
C ALA A 397 -4.94 7.80 -28.62
N ARG A 398 -4.98 6.98 -29.67
CA ARG A 398 -4.44 5.59 -29.62
C ARG A 398 -2.94 5.58 -29.39
N ARG A 399 -2.18 6.48 -30.02
CA ARG A 399 -0.74 6.64 -29.78
C ARG A 399 -0.46 7.08 -28.35
N VAL A 400 -1.18 8.08 -27.84
CA VAL A 400 -1.08 8.55 -26.46
C VAL A 400 -1.39 7.41 -25.48
N ARG A 401 -2.49 6.69 -25.68
CA ARG A 401 -2.88 5.54 -24.85
C ARG A 401 -1.79 4.45 -24.84
N ASN A 402 -1.29 4.08 -26.00
CA ASN A 402 -0.24 3.07 -26.11
C ASN A 402 1.07 3.53 -25.46
N PHE A 403 1.40 4.82 -25.58
CA PHE A 403 2.61 5.40 -24.99
C PHE A 403 2.54 5.53 -23.47
N LEU A 404 1.36 5.45 -22.85
CA LEU A 404 1.22 5.32 -21.40
C LEU A 404 1.75 3.98 -20.88
N SER A 405 1.87 2.96 -21.71
CA SER A 405 2.51 1.69 -21.37
C SER A 405 4.02 1.83 -21.24
N GLN A 406 4.63 1.00 -20.40
CA GLN A 406 6.06 1.03 -20.12
C GLN A 406 6.55 -0.35 -19.73
N PRO A 407 7.71 -0.81 -20.24
CA PRO A 407 8.30 -2.04 -19.77
C PRO A 407 8.89 -1.86 -18.38
N PHE A 408 8.66 -2.83 -17.50
CA PHE A 408 9.12 -2.84 -16.12
C PHE A 408 10.34 -3.73 -15.95
N SER A 409 11.29 -3.28 -15.12
CA SER A 409 12.51 -4.01 -14.79
C SER A 409 12.20 -5.34 -14.10
N VAL A 410 11.24 -5.36 -13.21
CA VAL A 410 10.81 -6.57 -12.49
C VAL A 410 10.06 -7.57 -13.39
N ALA A 411 9.57 -7.14 -14.55
CA ALA A 411 8.88 -7.99 -15.52
C ALA A 411 9.76 -8.45 -16.68
N GLU A 412 11.03 -8.08 -16.73
CA GLU A 412 11.96 -8.38 -17.82
C GLU A 412 12.08 -9.88 -18.08
N GLN A 413 12.13 -10.70 -17.03
CA GLN A 413 12.21 -12.16 -17.12
C GLN A 413 11.02 -12.79 -17.87
N PHE A 414 9.84 -12.18 -17.75
CA PHE A 414 8.60 -12.69 -18.35
C PHE A 414 8.33 -12.09 -19.73
N SER A 415 8.65 -10.80 -19.90
CA SER A 415 8.37 -10.05 -21.13
C SER A 415 9.48 -10.16 -22.17
N GLY A 416 10.71 -10.43 -21.74
CA GLY A 416 11.91 -10.36 -22.57
C GLY A 416 12.27 -8.95 -23.03
N ILE A 417 11.62 -7.92 -22.46
CA ILE A 417 11.86 -6.51 -22.78
C ILE A 417 12.54 -5.85 -21.56
N PRO A 418 13.72 -5.24 -21.75
CA PRO A 418 14.38 -4.52 -20.67
C PRO A 418 13.50 -3.41 -20.08
N GLY A 419 13.46 -3.33 -18.75
CA GLY A 419 12.74 -2.26 -18.07
C GLY A 419 13.39 -0.90 -18.29
N VAL A 420 12.58 0.14 -18.24
CA VAL A 420 13.03 1.52 -18.44
C VAL A 420 12.45 2.42 -17.36
N TYR A 421 13.33 3.11 -16.62
CA TYR A 421 12.97 4.25 -15.78
C TYR A 421 12.88 5.49 -16.67
N VAL A 422 11.78 6.22 -16.62
CA VAL A 422 11.60 7.45 -17.42
C VAL A 422 11.46 8.65 -16.50
N PRO A 423 12.43 9.58 -16.51
CA PRO A 423 12.32 10.82 -15.75
C PRO A 423 11.08 11.64 -16.11
N VAL A 424 10.53 12.36 -15.16
CA VAL A 424 9.33 13.22 -15.37
C VAL A 424 9.52 14.20 -16.52
N ALA A 425 10.69 14.83 -16.61
CA ALA A 425 10.98 15.79 -17.68
C ALA A 425 10.88 15.16 -19.07
N ASP A 426 11.40 13.94 -19.25
CA ASP A 426 11.31 13.19 -20.50
C ASP A 426 9.89 12.73 -20.80
N THR A 427 9.15 12.35 -19.77
CA THR A 427 7.72 12.01 -19.88
C THR A 427 6.93 13.22 -20.41
N VAL A 428 7.05 14.36 -19.76
CA VAL A 428 6.32 15.59 -20.16
C VAL A 428 6.67 16.00 -21.57
N ARG A 429 7.98 16.04 -21.91
CA ARG A 429 8.48 16.38 -23.24
C ARG A 429 7.93 15.44 -24.31
N SER A 430 8.01 14.14 -24.06
CA SER A 430 7.57 13.12 -25.03
C SER A 430 6.07 13.19 -25.30
N PHE A 431 5.24 13.34 -24.27
CA PHE A 431 3.79 13.49 -24.47
C PHE A 431 3.43 14.81 -25.15
N LYS A 432 4.12 15.91 -24.84
CA LYS A 432 3.94 17.19 -25.53
C LYS A 432 4.18 17.06 -27.03
N GLU A 433 5.28 16.44 -27.43
CA GLU A 433 5.63 16.24 -28.83
C GLU A 433 4.62 15.34 -29.57
N ILE A 434 4.07 14.30 -28.89
CA ILE A 434 2.99 13.48 -29.47
C ILE A 434 1.72 14.30 -29.67
N LEU A 435 1.34 15.11 -28.68
CA LEU A 435 0.14 15.97 -28.74
C LEU A 435 0.26 17.04 -29.84
N GLU A 436 1.46 17.57 -30.09
CA GLU A 436 1.76 18.49 -31.19
C GLU A 436 1.71 17.81 -32.57
N GLY A 437 1.59 16.49 -32.61
CA GLY A 437 1.47 15.73 -33.86
C GLY A 437 2.78 15.46 -34.59
N LYS A 438 3.94 15.64 -33.95
CA LYS A 438 5.25 15.43 -34.56
C LYS A 438 5.46 13.97 -35.04
N TYR A 439 4.74 13.04 -34.47
CA TYR A 439 4.89 11.59 -34.73
C TYR A 439 3.62 10.93 -35.27
N ASP A 440 2.71 11.72 -35.87
CA ASP A 440 1.46 11.21 -36.41
C ASP A 440 1.67 10.23 -37.57
N ASP A 441 2.83 10.27 -38.23
CA ASP A 441 3.19 9.37 -39.34
C ASP A 441 3.72 8.02 -38.87
N LEU A 442 4.04 7.85 -37.57
CA LEU A 442 4.56 6.58 -37.03
C LEU A 442 3.41 5.61 -36.73
N PRO A 443 3.64 4.28 -36.89
CA PRO A 443 2.62 3.27 -36.59
C PRO A 443 2.27 3.25 -35.11
N GLU A 444 0.98 3.06 -34.78
CA GLU A 444 0.48 3.01 -33.38
C GLU A 444 1.18 1.94 -32.53
N ALA A 445 1.59 0.82 -33.14
CA ALA A 445 2.29 -0.27 -32.46
C ALA A 445 3.68 0.13 -31.94
N ALA A 446 4.31 1.14 -32.53
CA ALA A 446 5.62 1.63 -32.09
C ALA A 446 5.57 2.29 -30.70
N PHE A 447 4.40 2.80 -30.30
CA PHE A 447 4.23 3.49 -29.03
C PHE A 447 3.96 2.56 -27.83
N LEU A 448 3.77 1.25 -28.08
CA LEU A 448 3.46 0.27 -27.04
C LEU A 448 4.73 -0.23 -26.34
N SER A 449 4.74 -0.28 -25.02
CA SER A 449 5.83 -0.82 -24.20
C SER A 449 7.20 -0.26 -24.55
N VAL A 450 7.33 1.04 -24.48
CA VAL A 450 8.57 1.82 -24.71
C VAL A 450 8.80 2.80 -23.60
N GLY A 451 10.02 3.30 -23.48
CA GLY A 451 10.40 4.34 -22.52
C GLY A 451 10.08 5.74 -23.03
N THR A 452 11.02 6.33 -23.72
CA THR A 452 10.93 7.71 -24.24
C THR A 452 10.46 7.74 -25.70
N ILE A 453 10.27 8.95 -26.23
CA ILE A 453 9.87 9.13 -27.62
C ILE A 453 10.97 8.67 -28.58
N GLU A 454 12.23 8.74 -28.20
CA GLU A 454 13.37 8.23 -28.99
C GLU A 454 13.27 6.72 -29.20
N ASP A 455 12.76 5.99 -28.19
CA ASP A 455 12.53 4.55 -28.30
C ASP A 455 11.37 4.22 -29.25
N VAL A 456 10.36 5.07 -29.33
CA VAL A 456 9.28 4.99 -30.32
C VAL A 456 9.85 5.05 -31.73
N VAL A 457 10.73 6.05 -31.99
CA VAL A 457 11.35 6.22 -33.32
C VAL A 457 12.17 5.00 -33.71
N LYS A 458 13.03 4.52 -32.80
CA LYS A 458 13.82 3.28 -33.03
C LYS A 458 12.94 2.07 -33.31
N LYS A 459 11.87 1.89 -32.51
CA LYS A 459 10.95 0.78 -32.71
C LYS A 459 10.18 0.90 -34.02
N ALA A 460 9.78 2.11 -34.44
CA ALA A 460 9.12 2.34 -35.70
C ALA A 460 10.01 1.98 -36.90
N GLU A 461 11.33 2.21 -36.80
CA GLU A 461 12.31 1.80 -37.82
C GLU A 461 12.42 0.26 -37.94
N SER A 462 12.33 -0.44 -36.79
CA SER A 462 12.37 -1.91 -36.79
C SER A 462 11.09 -2.58 -37.28
N LEU A 463 9.97 -1.86 -37.35
CA LEU A 463 8.69 -2.33 -37.85
C LEU A 463 8.49 -2.11 -39.34
N LYS A 464 9.39 -1.38 -40.00
CA LYS A 464 9.40 -1.19 -41.46
C LYS A 464 10.09 -2.38 -42.13
#